data_78f4925631c7c8e00e9a83ec63454a32
#
_entry.id   78f4925631c7c8e00e9a83ec63454a32
#
_cell.length_a   1.000
_cell.length_b   1.000
_cell.length_c   1.000
_cell.angle_alpha   90.00
_cell.angle_beta   90.00
_cell.angle_gamma   90.00
#
_symmetry.space_group_name_H-M   'P 1'
#
loop_
_entity.id
_entity.type
_entity.pdbx_description
1 polymer ?
#
loop_
_entity_poly.entity_id
_entity_poly.type
_entity_poly.pdbx_seq_one_letter_code
_entity_poly.pdbx_strand_id
1 'polypeptide(L)'
;KSAQLPLFVWLPDAMAGPTPVSALIHAATMVTSGVFLLTRLSPILANAGWGNDVIAWVGAITALLAACAAVAQNDIKKVLAYSTVSQLGFMFIAIGSYNYTGAIFHMITHAFFKALLFLGAGSVIMSMSHEQDMRRYGNLRKYIPITFGCLMIGWLAISGIPPVACCWSKYEILAGAWVMDHYGPALWAV
;
A
#
# COMPACT_ATOMS: atom_id res chain seq x y z
N LYS A 1 -11.25 7.58 -4.95
CA LYS A 1 -11.16 6.12 -4.76
C LYS A 1 -9.77 5.68 -4.26
N SER A 2 -8.69 6.35 -4.60
CA SER A 2 -7.33 6.00 -4.17
C SER A 2 -6.94 6.48 -2.77
N ALA A 3 -7.89 6.95 -1.98
CA ALA A 3 -7.75 7.22 -0.53
C ALA A 3 -6.49 8.05 -0.18
N GLN A 4 -6.34 9.21 -0.77
CA GLN A 4 -5.27 10.15 -0.43
C GLN A 4 -5.77 11.23 0.52
N LEU A 5 -4.87 11.88 1.24
CA LEU A 5 -5.18 12.98 2.14
C LEU A 5 -5.92 14.12 1.38
N PRO A 6 -7.01 14.70 1.91
CA PRO A 6 -7.67 14.43 3.19
C PRO A 6 -8.75 13.34 3.14
N LEU A 7 -9.00 12.69 2.01
CA LEU A 7 -10.15 11.82 1.73
C LEU A 7 -9.84 10.32 1.91
N PHE A 8 -9.04 9.92 2.90
CA PHE A 8 -8.65 8.51 3.12
C PHE A 8 -9.45 7.78 4.21
N VAL A 9 -10.20 8.48 5.03
CA VAL A 9 -10.84 7.96 6.27
C VAL A 9 -11.83 6.83 6.00
N TRP A 10 -12.49 6.84 4.85
CA TRP A 10 -13.47 5.83 4.47
C TRP A 10 -12.87 4.43 4.28
N LEU A 11 -11.58 4.34 3.98
CA LEU A 11 -10.95 3.08 3.58
C LEU A 11 -10.83 2.08 4.76
N PRO A 12 -10.39 2.46 5.96
CA PRO A 12 -10.41 1.60 7.13
C PRO A 12 -11.83 1.22 7.58
N ASP A 13 -12.82 2.08 7.37
CA ASP A 13 -14.21 1.82 7.74
C ASP A 13 -14.88 0.81 6.79
N ALA A 14 -14.39 0.71 5.55
CA ALA A 14 -14.83 -0.28 4.58
C ALA A 14 -14.45 -1.74 4.96
N MET A 15 -13.77 -1.95 6.09
CA MET A 15 -13.37 -3.29 6.57
C MET A 15 -14.49 -4.13 7.19
N ALA A 16 -15.71 -3.61 7.30
CA ALA A 16 -16.87 -4.34 7.83
C ALA A 16 -17.32 -5.53 6.97
N GLY A 17 -16.91 -5.56 5.70
CA GLY A 17 -17.25 -6.63 4.76
C GLY A 17 -16.44 -7.92 4.93
N PRO A 18 -16.81 -8.99 4.19
CA PRO A 18 -16.07 -10.24 4.17
C PRO A 18 -14.63 -10.05 3.69
N THR A 19 -13.66 -10.77 4.29
CA THR A 19 -12.24 -10.60 3.99
C THR A 19 -11.86 -10.79 2.51
N PRO A 20 -12.44 -11.73 1.74
CA PRO A 20 -12.16 -11.85 0.31
C PRO A 20 -12.57 -10.60 -0.50
N VAL A 21 -13.68 -9.95 -0.13
CA VAL A 21 -14.11 -8.69 -0.75
C VAL A 21 -13.15 -7.57 -0.40
N SER A 22 -12.72 -7.49 0.87
CA SER A 22 -11.68 -6.54 1.30
C SER A 22 -10.38 -6.76 0.54
N ALA A 23 -9.96 -8.02 0.34
CA ALA A 23 -8.78 -8.35 -0.45
C ALA A 23 -8.88 -7.79 -1.88
N LEU A 24 -10.02 -8.00 -2.56
CA LEU A 24 -10.24 -7.51 -3.91
C LEU A 24 -10.20 -5.99 -4.00
N ILE A 25 -10.90 -5.29 -3.09
CA ILE A 25 -10.96 -3.82 -3.06
C ILE A 25 -9.57 -3.21 -2.85
N HIS A 26 -8.79 -3.75 -1.89
CA HIS A 26 -7.52 -3.16 -1.45
C HIS A 26 -6.31 -3.63 -2.26
N ALA A 27 -6.39 -4.78 -2.95
CA ALA A 27 -5.25 -5.29 -3.70
C ALA A 27 -5.10 -4.61 -5.07
N ALA A 28 -6.13 -4.69 -5.94
CA ALA A 28 -5.93 -4.41 -7.36
C ALA A 28 -7.03 -3.56 -8.01
N THR A 29 -8.18 -3.35 -7.38
CA THR A 29 -9.34 -2.82 -8.11
C THR A 29 -9.68 -1.37 -7.76
N MET A 30 -10.41 -1.15 -6.68
CA MET A 30 -11.00 0.16 -6.41
C MET A 30 -9.96 1.22 -6.03
N VAL A 31 -9.00 0.86 -5.19
CA VAL A 31 -8.00 1.81 -4.66
C VAL A 31 -6.91 2.19 -5.67
N THR A 32 -6.63 1.34 -6.65
CA THR A 32 -5.62 1.60 -7.68
C THR A 32 -6.15 2.42 -8.87
N SER A 33 -7.47 2.65 -8.94
CA SER A 33 -8.10 3.37 -10.06
C SER A 33 -7.56 4.79 -10.25
N GLY A 34 -7.21 5.51 -9.18
CA GLY A 34 -6.63 6.86 -9.28
C GLY A 34 -5.19 6.83 -9.80
N VAL A 35 -4.39 5.85 -9.38
CA VAL A 35 -3.03 5.63 -9.90
C VAL A 35 -3.09 5.39 -11.40
N PHE A 36 -3.97 4.49 -11.83
CA PHE A 36 -4.17 4.21 -13.25
C PHE A 36 -4.65 5.44 -14.03
N LEU A 37 -5.63 6.18 -13.48
CA LEU A 37 -6.13 7.41 -14.10
C LEU A 37 -5.02 8.45 -14.31
N LEU A 38 -4.25 8.76 -13.25
CA LEU A 38 -3.17 9.75 -13.33
C LEU A 38 -2.07 9.31 -14.30
N THR A 39 -1.74 8.02 -14.34
CA THR A 39 -0.78 7.48 -15.32
C THR A 39 -1.30 7.62 -16.76
N ARG A 40 -2.59 7.41 -16.99
CA ARG A 40 -3.21 7.64 -18.32
C ARG A 40 -3.25 9.12 -18.69
N LEU A 41 -3.33 10.01 -17.73
CA LEU A 41 -3.28 11.46 -17.91
C LEU A 41 -1.86 12.02 -17.95
N SER A 42 -0.82 11.18 -18.00
CA SER A 42 0.58 11.59 -18.01
C SER A 42 0.92 12.65 -19.05
N PRO A 43 0.39 12.66 -20.30
CA PRO A 43 0.69 13.71 -21.26
C PRO A 43 0.16 15.10 -20.83
N ILE A 44 -0.94 15.13 -20.10
CA ILE A 44 -1.52 16.36 -19.56
C ILE A 44 -0.71 16.80 -18.32
N LEU A 45 -0.40 15.87 -17.43
CA LEU A 45 0.37 16.13 -16.20
C LEU A 45 1.78 16.61 -16.52
N ALA A 46 2.44 16.08 -17.56
CA ALA A 46 3.77 16.52 -17.97
C ALA A 46 3.81 18.02 -18.32
N ASN A 47 2.70 18.60 -18.77
CA ASN A 47 2.59 20.01 -19.12
C ASN A 47 2.00 20.87 -17.97
N ALA A 48 1.56 20.26 -16.87
CA ALA A 48 0.88 20.95 -15.79
C ALA A 48 1.82 21.60 -14.75
N GLY A 49 3.16 21.52 -14.94
CA GLY A 49 4.17 22.11 -14.06
C GLY A 49 3.96 21.76 -12.57
N TRP A 50 3.31 22.65 -11.82
CA TRP A 50 3.06 22.49 -10.38
C TRP A 50 2.18 21.27 -10.01
N GLY A 51 1.43 20.72 -10.96
CA GLY A 51 0.50 19.62 -10.69
C GLY A 51 1.19 18.35 -10.19
N ASN A 52 2.36 18.03 -10.74
CA ASN A 52 3.13 16.86 -10.33
C ASN A 52 3.71 17.03 -8.91
N ASP A 53 4.15 18.23 -8.55
CA ASP A 53 4.66 18.52 -7.21
C ASP A 53 3.57 18.32 -6.15
N VAL A 54 2.35 18.81 -6.41
CA VAL A 54 1.20 18.60 -5.51
C VAL A 54 0.91 17.11 -5.35
N ILE A 55 0.92 16.34 -6.44
CA ILE A 55 0.69 14.89 -6.40
C ILE A 55 1.77 14.20 -5.54
N ALA A 56 3.05 14.55 -5.73
CA ALA A 56 4.15 13.98 -4.97
C ALA A 56 4.02 14.27 -3.46
N TRP A 57 3.77 15.52 -3.08
CA TRP A 57 3.62 15.92 -1.68
C TRP A 57 2.40 15.30 -1.00
N VAL A 58 1.25 15.29 -1.67
CA VAL A 58 0.04 14.60 -1.17
C VAL A 58 0.32 13.12 -0.97
N GLY A 59 1.04 12.48 -1.91
CA GLY A 59 1.45 11.09 -1.78
C GLY A 59 2.37 10.85 -0.58
N ALA A 60 3.40 11.68 -0.40
CA ALA A 60 4.36 11.55 0.70
C ALA A 60 3.70 11.74 2.07
N ILE A 61 2.94 12.81 2.25
CA ILE A 61 2.25 13.07 3.51
C ILE A 61 1.24 11.94 3.82
N THR A 62 0.51 11.47 2.81
CA THR A 62 -0.41 10.34 2.98
C THR A 62 0.33 9.06 3.36
N ALA A 63 1.47 8.76 2.72
CA ALA A 63 2.27 7.57 3.02
C ALA A 63 2.72 7.56 4.48
N LEU A 64 3.26 8.68 4.96
CA LEU A 64 3.74 8.82 6.33
C LEU A 64 2.60 8.73 7.36
N LEU A 65 1.55 9.51 7.19
CA LEU A 65 0.42 9.53 8.13
C LEU A 65 -0.27 8.16 8.19
N ALA A 66 -0.47 7.50 7.07
CA ALA A 66 -1.08 6.19 7.03
C ALA A 66 -0.18 5.12 7.68
N ALA A 67 1.15 5.20 7.50
CA ALA A 67 2.09 4.29 8.17
C ALA A 67 2.04 4.47 9.70
N CYS A 68 2.06 5.70 10.19
CA CYS A 68 1.91 6.00 11.62
C CYS A 68 0.55 5.49 12.17
N ALA A 69 -0.53 5.71 11.43
CA ALA A 69 -1.84 5.22 11.83
C ALA A 69 -1.93 3.69 11.85
N ALA A 70 -1.26 2.99 10.92
CA ALA A 70 -1.20 1.53 10.88
C ALA A 70 -0.57 0.94 12.15
N VAL A 71 0.50 1.54 12.65
CA VAL A 71 1.19 1.09 13.87
C VAL A 71 0.29 1.20 15.12
N ALA A 72 -0.62 2.17 15.13
CA ALA A 72 -1.55 2.39 16.24
C ALA A 72 -2.78 1.46 16.23
N GLN A 73 -3.00 0.69 15.18
CA GLN A 73 -4.17 -0.19 15.06
C GLN A 73 -3.93 -1.56 15.72
N ASN A 74 -4.98 -2.08 16.35
CA ASN A 74 -4.98 -3.44 16.93
C ASN A 74 -5.75 -4.45 16.06
N ASP A 75 -6.57 -3.99 15.13
CA ASP A 75 -7.36 -4.81 14.21
C ASP A 75 -6.53 -5.14 12.97
N ILE A 76 -6.35 -6.45 12.70
CA ILE A 76 -5.54 -6.95 11.57
C ILE A 76 -6.01 -6.41 10.22
N LYS A 77 -7.33 -6.25 10.01
CA LYS A 77 -7.87 -5.70 8.76
C LYS A 77 -7.57 -4.21 8.63
N LYS A 78 -7.69 -3.45 9.73
CA LYS A 78 -7.39 -2.01 9.74
C LYS A 78 -5.90 -1.73 9.51
N VAL A 79 -5.00 -2.53 10.10
CA VAL A 79 -3.55 -2.45 9.81
C VAL A 79 -3.29 -2.62 8.33
N LEU A 80 -3.87 -3.66 7.71
CA LEU A 80 -3.72 -3.91 6.27
C LEU A 80 -4.35 -2.81 5.41
N ALA A 81 -5.45 -2.20 5.84
CA ALA A 81 -6.07 -1.08 5.15
C ALA A 81 -5.18 0.16 5.17
N TYR A 82 -4.70 0.58 6.33
CA TYR A 82 -3.78 1.72 6.45
C TYR A 82 -2.47 1.49 5.70
N SER A 83 -1.93 0.27 5.74
CA SER A 83 -0.75 -0.06 4.95
C SER A 83 -1.03 -0.01 3.44
N THR A 84 -2.27 -0.24 2.99
CA THR A 84 -2.67 -0.01 1.59
C THR A 84 -2.64 1.48 1.25
N VAL A 85 -3.19 2.35 2.11
CA VAL A 85 -3.15 3.82 1.93
C VAL A 85 -1.71 4.29 1.79
N SER A 86 -0.81 3.80 2.66
CA SER A 86 0.62 4.14 2.61
C SER A 86 1.26 3.71 1.28
N GLN A 87 1.01 2.48 0.81
CA GLN A 87 1.58 2.01 -0.46
C GLN A 87 1.03 2.78 -1.67
N LEU A 88 -0.23 3.20 -1.63
CA LEU A 88 -0.80 4.10 -2.65
C LEU A 88 -0.09 5.46 -2.63
N GLY A 89 0.27 5.97 -1.46
CA GLY A 89 1.09 7.18 -1.32
C GLY A 89 2.41 7.07 -2.08
N PHE A 90 3.13 5.93 -1.98
CA PHE A 90 4.34 5.68 -2.77
C PHE A 90 4.08 5.70 -4.28
N MET A 91 2.94 5.16 -4.74
CA MET A 91 2.58 5.23 -6.15
C MET A 91 2.31 6.67 -6.61
N PHE A 92 1.74 7.51 -5.74
CA PHE A 92 1.53 8.93 -6.02
C PHE A 92 2.86 9.70 -6.05
N ILE A 93 3.82 9.38 -5.17
CA ILE A 93 5.20 9.93 -5.25
C ILE A 93 5.81 9.58 -6.60
N ALA A 94 5.70 8.33 -7.06
CA ALA A 94 6.22 7.91 -8.35
C ALA A 94 5.61 8.69 -9.52
N ILE A 95 4.28 8.91 -9.50
CA ILE A 95 3.60 9.71 -10.52
C ILE A 95 4.10 11.17 -10.49
N GLY A 96 4.19 11.77 -9.30
CA GLY A 96 4.68 13.13 -9.12
C GLY A 96 6.13 13.31 -9.54
N SER A 97 6.97 12.28 -9.40
CA SER A 97 8.35 12.26 -9.90
C SER A 97 8.48 11.86 -11.38
N TYR A 98 7.41 11.91 -12.15
CA TYR A 98 7.37 11.51 -13.57
C TYR A 98 7.71 10.03 -13.84
N ASN A 99 7.86 9.21 -12.81
CA ASN A 99 8.14 7.79 -12.94
C ASN A 99 6.84 6.97 -13.03
N TYR A 100 6.11 7.15 -14.12
CA TYR A 100 4.82 6.47 -14.36
C TYR A 100 5.00 4.95 -14.49
N THR A 101 6.12 4.51 -15.05
CA THR A 101 6.43 3.08 -15.19
C THR A 101 6.63 2.44 -13.82
N GLY A 102 7.39 3.07 -12.94
CA GLY A 102 7.59 2.61 -11.55
C GLY A 102 6.29 2.56 -10.77
N ALA A 103 5.38 3.54 -10.96
CA ALA A 103 4.06 3.54 -10.34
C ALA A 103 3.22 2.33 -10.77
N ILE A 104 3.16 2.01 -12.07
CA ILE A 104 2.43 0.83 -12.58
C ILE A 104 3.11 -0.47 -12.15
N PHE A 105 4.43 -0.54 -12.19
CA PHE A 105 5.16 -1.71 -11.74
C PHE A 105 4.87 -2.00 -10.25
N HIS A 106 4.91 -0.97 -9.40
CA HIS A 106 4.56 -1.14 -8.00
C HIS A 106 3.08 -1.49 -7.80
N MET A 107 2.18 -0.95 -8.61
CA MET A 107 0.76 -1.30 -8.58
C MET A 107 0.54 -2.80 -8.85
N ILE A 108 1.25 -3.38 -9.83
CA ILE A 108 1.16 -4.81 -10.15
C ILE A 108 1.68 -5.65 -8.99
N THR A 109 2.89 -5.38 -8.50
CA THR A 109 3.45 -6.14 -7.36
C THR A 109 2.60 -6.00 -6.11
N HIS A 110 2.06 -4.80 -5.83
CA HIS A 110 1.13 -4.51 -4.75
C HIS A 110 -0.12 -5.40 -4.80
N ALA A 111 -0.70 -5.58 -5.98
CA ALA A 111 -1.90 -6.42 -6.16
C ALA A 111 -1.67 -7.85 -5.62
N PHE A 112 -0.53 -8.45 -5.94
CA PHE A 112 -0.22 -9.81 -5.52
C PHE A 112 0.02 -9.92 -4.00
N PHE A 113 0.92 -9.13 -3.44
CA PHE A 113 1.25 -9.31 -2.02
C PHE A 113 0.12 -8.83 -1.10
N LYS A 114 -0.67 -7.84 -1.50
CA LYS A 114 -1.84 -7.41 -0.72
C LYS A 114 -2.96 -8.43 -0.74
N ALA A 115 -3.24 -9.03 -1.88
CA ALA A 115 -4.20 -10.14 -1.95
C ALA A 115 -3.75 -11.28 -1.01
N LEU A 116 -2.47 -11.65 -1.04
CA LEU A 116 -1.90 -12.68 -0.17
C LEU A 116 -2.08 -12.34 1.32
N LEU A 117 -1.75 -11.10 1.71
CA LEU A 117 -1.86 -10.66 3.10
C LEU A 117 -3.31 -10.63 3.60
N PHE A 118 -4.25 -10.10 2.79
CA PHE A 118 -5.65 -10.06 3.16
C PHE A 118 -6.28 -11.45 3.24
N LEU A 119 -6.02 -12.34 2.27
CA LEU A 119 -6.52 -13.70 2.29
C LEU A 119 -5.91 -14.51 3.46
N GLY A 120 -4.62 -14.30 3.72
CA GLY A 120 -3.96 -14.87 4.89
C GLY A 120 -4.54 -14.38 6.21
N ALA A 121 -4.80 -13.07 6.33
CA ALA A 121 -5.50 -12.51 7.49
C ALA A 121 -6.91 -13.09 7.65
N GLY A 122 -7.63 -13.29 6.54
CA GLY A 122 -8.93 -13.97 6.54
C GLY A 122 -8.87 -15.38 7.10
N SER A 123 -7.87 -16.16 6.70
CA SER A 123 -7.62 -17.50 7.24
C SER A 123 -7.35 -17.48 8.75
N VAL A 124 -6.54 -16.51 9.24
CA VAL A 124 -6.30 -16.31 10.66
C VAL A 124 -7.59 -15.99 11.42
N ILE A 125 -8.37 -15.01 10.93
CA ILE A 125 -9.64 -14.59 11.55
C ILE A 125 -10.61 -15.78 11.65
N MET A 126 -10.73 -16.58 10.59
CA MET A 126 -11.59 -17.77 10.59
C MET A 126 -11.12 -18.83 11.58
N SER A 127 -9.81 -19.07 11.70
CA SER A 127 -9.24 -20.04 12.64
C SER A 127 -9.34 -19.60 14.10
N MET A 128 -9.48 -18.27 14.34
CA MET A 128 -9.62 -17.65 15.65
C MET A 128 -11.08 -17.29 16.00
N SER A 129 -12.06 -18.03 15.45
CA SER A 129 -13.49 -17.79 15.73
C SER A 129 -13.95 -16.36 15.47
N HIS A 130 -13.49 -15.76 14.38
CA HIS A 130 -13.77 -14.40 13.94
C HIS A 130 -13.17 -13.27 14.80
N GLU A 131 -12.22 -13.60 15.69
CA GLU A 131 -11.47 -12.56 16.41
C GLU A 131 -10.60 -11.78 15.44
N GLN A 132 -10.60 -10.45 15.54
CA GLN A 132 -9.81 -9.55 14.69
C GLN A 132 -8.72 -8.80 15.47
N ASP A 133 -8.79 -8.82 16.80
CA ASP A 133 -7.80 -8.15 17.65
C ASP A 133 -6.50 -8.97 17.73
N MET A 134 -5.43 -8.41 17.15
CA MET A 134 -4.11 -9.06 17.11
C MET A 134 -3.51 -9.31 18.49
N ARG A 135 -3.92 -8.58 19.54
CA ARG A 135 -3.44 -8.76 20.91
C ARG A 135 -3.89 -10.09 21.52
N ARG A 136 -4.93 -10.70 20.93
CA ARG A 136 -5.46 -12.00 21.36
C ARG A 136 -4.88 -13.17 20.57
N TYR A 137 -4.02 -12.90 19.60
CA TYR A 137 -3.34 -13.93 18.80
C TYR A 137 -2.09 -14.45 19.54
N GLY A 138 -1.83 -15.74 19.43
CA GLY A 138 -0.63 -16.35 19.98
C GLY A 138 -0.29 -17.68 19.34
N ASN A 139 1.00 -17.93 19.11
CA ASN A 139 1.58 -19.19 18.68
C ASN A 139 0.97 -19.83 17.41
N LEU A 140 0.39 -19.00 16.52
CA LEU A 140 -0.34 -19.43 15.31
C LEU A 140 0.54 -20.24 14.33
N ARG A 141 1.85 -20.05 14.38
CA ARG A 141 2.81 -20.81 13.56
C ARG A 141 2.63 -22.31 13.71
N LYS A 142 2.31 -22.79 14.93
CA LYS A 142 2.14 -24.22 15.21
C LYS A 142 0.81 -24.77 14.70
N TYR A 143 -0.25 -23.94 14.74
CA TYR A 143 -1.62 -24.37 14.41
C TYR A 143 -1.95 -24.22 12.93
N ILE A 144 -1.45 -23.15 12.29
CA ILE A 144 -1.72 -22.83 10.89
C ILE A 144 -0.41 -22.52 10.14
N PRO A 145 0.49 -23.51 9.98
CA PRO A 145 1.83 -23.28 9.44
C PRO A 145 1.85 -22.78 7.99
N ILE A 146 0.90 -23.22 7.15
CA ILE A 146 0.79 -22.79 5.75
C ILE A 146 0.42 -21.30 5.69
N THR A 147 -0.61 -20.89 6.43
CA THR A 147 -1.02 -19.48 6.50
C THR A 147 0.09 -18.61 7.07
N PHE A 148 0.82 -19.10 8.07
CA PHE A 148 1.99 -18.40 8.61
C PHE A 148 3.06 -18.19 7.54
N GLY A 149 3.39 -19.21 6.75
CA GLY A 149 4.34 -19.09 5.64
C GLY A 149 3.91 -18.07 4.59
N CYS A 150 2.64 -18.10 4.19
CA CYS A 150 2.07 -17.12 3.25
C CYS A 150 2.14 -15.68 3.80
N LEU A 151 1.79 -15.46 5.07
CA LEU A 151 1.88 -14.16 5.70
C LEU A 151 3.33 -13.68 5.82
N MET A 152 4.28 -14.57 6.11
CA MET A 152 5.71 -14.24 6.15
C MET A 152 6.23 -13.79 4.77
N ILE A 153 5.84 -14.47 3.69
CA ILE A 153 6.21 -14.06 2.33
C ILE A 153 5.59 -12.69 2.00
N GLY A 154 4.32 -12.47 2.34
CA GLY A 154 3.66 -11.19 2.14
C GLY A 154 4.29 -10.06 2.96
N TRP A 155 4.72 -10.35 4.19
CA TRP A 155 5.42 -9.40 5.04
C TRP A 155 6.81 -9.04 4.47
N LEU A 156 7.59 -10.02 4.03
CA LEU A 156 8.86 -9.77 3.35
C LEU A 156 8.66 -8.94 2.07
N ALA A 157 7.58 -9.22 1.33
CA ALA A 157 7.25 -8.47 0.13
C ALA A 157 6.94 -7.00 0.44
N ILE A 158 6.04 -6.71 1.39
CA ILE A 158 5.69 -5.32 1.72
C ILE A 158 6.86 -4.55 2.34
N SER A 159 7.75 -5.23 3.08
CA SER A 159 8.96 -4.63 3.65
C SER A 159 10.00 -4.26 2.58
N GLY A 160 9.90 -4.84 1.37
CA GLY A 160 10.86 -4.59 0.30
C GLY A 160 12.21 -5.28 0.52
N ILE A 161 12.23 -6.42 1.23
CA ILE A 161 13.46 -7.19 1.47
C ILE A 161 13.76 -8.07 0.23
N PRO A 162 15.00 -8.05 -0.32
CA PRO A 162 15.38 -8.94 -1.41
C PRO A 162 15.22 -10.42 -1.00
N PRO A 163 14.85 -11.30 -1.91
CA PRO A 163 14.73 -11.19 -3.37
C PRO A 163 13.30 -10.91 -3.88
N VAL A 164 12.40 -10.37 -3.05
CA VAL A 164 10.99 -10.20 -3.41
C VAL A 164 10.78 -9.01 -4.34
N ALA A 165 9.81 -9.11 -5.26
CA ALA A 165 9.56 -8.13 -6.33
C ALA A 165 9.32 -6.69 -5.83
N CYS A 166 8.77 -6.52 -4.63
CA CYS A 166 8.51 -5.20 -4.06
C CYS A 166 9.79 -4.43 -3.69
N CYS A 167 10.92 -5.12 -3.48
CA CYS A 167 12.22 -4.48 -3.32
C CYS A 167 12.56 -3.63 -4.56
N TRP A 168 12.45 -4.24 -5.73
CA TRP A 168 12.76 -3.58 -7.00
C TRP A 168 11.81 -2.42 -7.29
N SER A 169 10.51 -2.62 -7.10
CA SER A 169 9.52 -1.58 -7.39
C SER A 169 9.60 -0.38 -6.44
N LYS A 170 9.87 -0.60 -5.14
CA LYS A 170 10.08 0.50 -4.19
C LYS A 170 11.38 1.24 -4.46
N TYR A 171 12.46 0.49 -4.75
CA TYR A 171 13.74 1.11 -5.10
C TYR A 171 13.61 2.04 -6.30
N GLU A 172 12.88 1.61 -7.33
CA GLU A 172 12.65 2.43 -8.51
C GLU A 172 11.85 3.71 -8.21
N ILE A 173 10.84 3.63 -7.33
CA ILE A 173 10.08 4.80 -6.88
C ILE A 173 10.98 5.78 -6.12
N LEU A 174 11.77 5.27 -5.17
CA LEU A 174 12.63 6.09 -4.34
C LEU A 174 13.79 6.69 -5.14
N ALA A 175 14.35 5.95 -6.10
CA ALA A 175 15.37 6.47 -7.01
C ALA A 175 14.81 7.59 -7.90
N GLY A 176 13.59 7.43 -8.43
CA GLY A 176 12.90 8.47 -9.18
C GLY A 176 12.60 9.72 -8.34
N ALA A 177 12.19 9.53 -7.09
CA ALA A 177 11.96 10.65 -6.17
C ALA A 177 13.26 11.40 -5.85
N TRP A 178 14.37 10.70 -5.65
CA TRP A 178 15.67 11.30 -5.33
C TRP A 178 16.19 12.27 -6.41
N VAL A 179 15.88 11.99 -7.66
CA VAL A 179 16.36 12.80 -8.82
C VAL A 179 15.57 14.11 -8.97
N MET A 180 14.51 14.34 -8.22
CA MET A 180 13.78 15.62 -8.26
C MET A 180 14.62 16.77 -7.71
N ASP A 181 14.77 17.84 -8.49
CA ASP A 181 15.75 18.92 -8.28
C ASP A 181 15.61 19.67 -6.94
N HIS A 182 14.39 19.90 -6.43
CA HIS A 182 14.20 20.77 -5.25
C HIS A 182 13.87 20.07 -3.95
N TYR A 183 13.13 18.96 -3.98
CA TYR A 183 12.66 18.26 -2.76
C TYR A 183 12.85 16.76 -2.79
N GLY A 184 13.61 16.26 -3.73
CA GLY A 184 13.91 14.83 -3.87
C GLY A 184 14.35 14.17 -2.57
N PRO A 185 15.34 14.70 -1.84
CA PRO A 185 15.74 14.15 -0.55
C PRO A 185 14.64 14.13 0.52
N ALA A 186 13.76 15.13 0.53
CA ALA A 186 12.65 15.19 1.48
C ALA A 186 11.57 14.13 1.15
N LEU A 187 11.27 13.94 -0.12
CA LEU A 187 10.33 12.91 -0.58
C LEU A 187 10.89 11.49 -0.38
N TRP A 188 12.20 11.33 -0.51
CA TRP A 188 12.88 10.05 -0.27
C TRP A 188 12.90 9.66 1.21
N ALA A 189 12.96 10.64 2.12
CA ALA A 189 13.05 10.42 3.56
C ALA A 189 11.71 9.98 4.21
N VAL A 190 10.59 10.06 3.49
CA VAL A 190 9.24 9.60 3.93
C VAL A 190 9.07 8.10 3.72
#